data_52955da7c85c1efe998be7577aae7942
#
_entry.id   52955da7c85c1efe998be7577aae7942
#
_cell.length_a   1.000
_cell.length_b   1.000
_cell.length_c   1.000
_cell.angle_alpha   90.00
_cell.angle_beta   90.00
_cell.angle_gamma   90.00
#
_symmetry.space_group_name_H-M   'P 1'
#
loop_
_entity.id
_entity.type
_entity.pdbx_description
1 polymer ?
#
loop_
_entity_poly.entity_id
_entity_poly.type
_entity_poly.pdbx_seq_one_letter_code
_entity_poly.pdbx_strand_id
1 'polypeptide(L)'
;VDGQALAPTAFGRFSESHPNVWVPIDYTDNGSTSHGDNGFHLNFAVAPDTSNGAGTDVSGNTNHFTDSSGFVASDQTSDTPTNNYPIMSSLCPDFSDGGTWSSGNMKIVSTSEDSDVIWTAPAISSGKHFFQWDFTNNASSGNMRVGMSNLENFNGHTFNYSSSAHLVMEADHRNDNWNKYDGSYSTEDAGNPNATGRYCMAVDFDAGKCWFGLIDTSNGSITWYDNSNGSSGNPASGANPVFTFTA
;
A
#
# COMPACT_ATOMS: atom_id res chain seq x y z
N VAL A 1 -28.01 -9.02 -8.65
CA VAL A 1 -29.00 -10.09 -8.43
C VAL A 1 -30.27 -9.70 -9.15
N ASP A 2 -30.75 -10.58 -10.02
CA ASP A 2 -31.90 -10.29 -10.87
C ASP A 2 -33.22 -10.37 -10.06
N GLY A 3 -34.09 -9.35 -10.27
CA GLY A 3 -35.43 -9.32 -9.72
C GLY A 3 -35.53 -9.11 -8.20
N GLN A 4 -34.43 -8.79 -7.50
CA GLN A 4 -34.40 -8.59 -6.05
C GLN A 4 -33.78 -7.26 -5.63
N ALA A 5 -34.44 -6.56 -4.72
CA ALA A 5 -33.88 -5.41 -4.01
C ALA A 5 -33.39 -5.90 -2.63
N LEU A 6 -32.10 -6.12 -2.51
CA LEU A 6 -31.49 -6.63 -1.28
C LEU A 6 -31.10 -5.48 -0.34
N ALA A 7 -31.16 -5.74 0.96
CA ALA A 7 -30.67 -4.80 1.95
C ALA A 7 -29.12 -4.71 1.90
N PRO A 8 -28.52 -3.56 2.28
CA PRO A 8 -27.07 -3.42 2.30
C PRO A 8 -26.35 -4.50 3.10
N THR A 9 -26.96 -5.03 4.14
CA THR A 9 -26.44 -6.10 5.00
C THR A 9 -26.24 -7.44 4.28
N ALA A 10 -26.77 -7.60 3.06
CA ALA A 10 -26.47 -8.75 2.21
C ALA A 10 -25.04 -8.67 1.61
N PHE A 11 -24.44 -7.48 1.58
CA PHE A 11 -23.17 -7.22 0.91
C PHE A 11 -22.06 -6.73 1.84
N GLY A 12 -22.41 -6.43 3.10
CA GLY A 12 -21.43 -5.94 4.05
C GLY A 12 -21.96 -5.94 5.47
N ARG A 13 -21.06 -5.73 6.41
CA ARG A 13 -21.34 -5.58 7.84
C ARG A 13 -20.35 -4.58 8.46
N PHE A 14 -20.66 -4.10 9.65
CA PHE A 14 -19.65 -3.38 10.42
C PHE A 14 -18.56 -4.34 10.91
N SER A 15 -17.32 -3.89 10.88
CA SER A 15 -16.18 -4.66 11.37
C SER A 15 -16.32 -4.95 12.86
N GLU A 16 -15.98 -6.16 13.28
CA GLU A 16 -15.97 -6.54 14.69
C GLU A 16 -14.86 -5.83 15.47
N SER A 17 -13.72 -5.62 14.82
CA SER A 17 -12.57 -4.94 15.41
C SER A 17 -12.67 -3.41 15.34
N HIS A 18 -13.43 -2.88 14.37
CA HIS A 18 -13.62 -1.44 14.14
C HIS A 18 -15.09 -1.14 13.87
N PRO A 19 -15.93 -0.99 14.90
CA PRO A 19 -17.40 -0.94 14.76
C PRO A 19 -17.94 0.18 13.88
N ASN A 20 -17.12 1.20 13.56
CA ASN A 20 -17.51 2.30 12.68
C ASN A 20 -17.07 2.09 11.23
N VAL A 21 -16.39 0.98 10.93
CA VAL A 21 -15.91 0.66 9.58
C VAL A 21 -16.81 -0.39 8.96
N TRP A 22 -17.44 -0.04 7.85
CA TRP A 22 -18.22 -0.98 7.06
C TRP A 22 -17.26 -1.83 6.21
N VAL A 23 -17.38 -3.14 6.29
CA VAL A 23 -16.57 -4.09 5.53
C VAL A 23 -17.44 -4.96 4.65
N PRO A 24 -16.99 -5.32 3.45
CA PRO A 24 -17.70 -6.23 2.60
C PRO A 24 -17.75 -7.63 3.21
N ILE A 25 -18.77 -8.38 2.88
CA ILE A 25 -18.88 -9.80 3.16
C ILE A 25 -19.07 -10.57 1.86
N ASP A 26 -18.71 -11.83 1.90
CA ASP A 26 -19.02 -12.71 0.80
C ASP A 26 -20.55 -12.82 0.64
N TYR A 27 -21.03 -12.50 -0.56
CA TYR A 27 -22.43 -12.62 -0.87
C TYR A 27 -22.79 -14.09 -1.02
N THR A 28 -23.35 -14.65 0.01
CA THR A 28 -23.99 -15.96 -0.02
C THR A 28 -25.49 -15.75 -0.16
N ASP A 29 -26.05 -16.18 -1.24
CA ASP A 29 -27.42 -16.01 -1.66
C ASP A 29 -28.42 -16.72 -0.70
N ASN A 30 -28.39 -16.41 0.59
CA ASN A 30 -29.24 -16.98 1.66
C ASN A 30 -29.54 -18.49 1.53
N GLY A 31 -28.57 -19.26 0.99
CA GLY A 31 -28.74 -20.67 0.69
C GLY A 31 -29.44 -20.97 -0.63
N SER A 32 -29.78 -19.96 -1.41
CA SER A 32 -30.18 -20.07 -2.82
C SER A 32 -28.98 -19.75 -3.69
N THR A 33 -28.59 -20.62 -4.56
CA THR A 33 -27.43 -20.45 -5.47
C THR A 33 -27.76 -19.59 -6.68
N SER A 34 -28.87 -18.87 -6.64
CA SER A 34 -29.40 -18.22 -7.82
C SER A 34 -29.27 -16.70 -7.74
N HIS A 35 -28.36 -16.15 -8.52
CA HIS A 35 -28.33 -14.71 -8.80
C HIS A 35 -29.54 -14.23 -9.64
N GLY A 36 -30.52 -15.12 -9.89
CA GLY A 36 -31.58 -14.95 -10.87
C GLY A 36 -31.07 -15.25 -12.29
N ASP A 37 -31.97 -15.54 -13.21
CA ASP A 37 -31.61 -16.02 -14.56
C ASP A 37 -30.77 -15.00 -15.36
N ASN A 38 -30.97 -13.70 -15.15
CA ASN A 38 -30.20 -12.64 -15.77
C ASN A 38 -29.13 -12.05 -14.80
N GLY A 39 -28.97 -12.61 -13.61
CA GLY A 39 -27.95 -12.19 -12.65
C GLY A 39 -26.57 -12.69 -13.04
N PHE A 40 -25.54 -12.03 -12.54
CA PHE A 40 -24.16 -12.39 -12.77
C PHE A 40 -23.30 -12.08 -11.54
N HIS A 41 -22.12 -12.69 -11.47
CA HIS A 41 -21.08 -12.41 -10.49
C HIS A 41 -19.74 -12.33 -11.19
N LEU A 42 -19.11 -11.17 -11.18
CA LEU A 42 -17.76 -10.95 -11.72
C LEU A 42 -16.78 -10.85 -10.55
N ASN A 43 -15.86 -11.80 -10.48
CA ASN A 43 -14.79 -11.80 -9.46
C ASN A 43 -13.44 -11.33 -10.00
N PHE A 44 -13.38 -11.01 -11.30
CA PHE A 44 -12.18 -10.52 -12.00
C PHE A 44 -10.92 -11.39 -11.84
N ALA A 45 -11.08 -12.67 -11.50
CA ALA A 45 -9.97 -13.60 -11.30
C ALA A 45 -9.36 -14.07 -12.62
N VAL A 46 -10.12 -13.98 -13.72
CA VAL A 46 -9.64 -14.34 -15.06
C VAL A 46 -8.93 -13.14 -15.67
N ALA A 47 -7.70 -13.38 -16.16
CA ALA A 47 -6.93 -12.30 -16.78
C ALA A 47 -7.65 -11.71 -18.00
N PRO A 48 -7.52 -10.41 -18.26
CA PRO A 48 -7.90 -9.82 -19.54
C PRO A 48 -7.24 -10.53 -20.72
N ASP A 49 -7.77 -10.32 -21.92
CA ASP A 49 -7.28 -10.93 -23.19
C ASP A 49 -7.51 -12.44 -23.33
N THR A 50 -8.27 -13.05 -22.43
CA THR A 50 -8.76 -14.42 -22.58
C THR A 50 -10.20 -14.43 -23.04
N SER A 51 -10.72 -15.60 -23.46
CA SER A 51 -12.14 -15.72 -23.79
C SER A 51 -13.01 -15.29 -22.62
N ASN A 52 -13.82 -14.29 -22.76
CA ASN A 52 -14.57 -13.56 -21.73
C ASN A 52 -13.71 -12.68 -20.78
N GLY A 53 -12.42 -12.95 -20.59
CA GLY A 53 -11.51 -12.14 -19.79
C GLY A 53 -12.06 -11.67 -18.45
N ALA A 54 -11.89 -10.39 -18.14
CA ALA A 54 -12.43 -9.76 -16.93
C ALA A 54 -13.97 -9.82 -16.83
N GLY A 55 -14.66 -10.08 -17.93
CA GLY A 55 -16.12 -10.24 -17.97
C GLY A 55 -16.62 -11.65 -17.64
N THR A 56 -15.77 -12.55 -17.13
CA THR A 56 -16.15 -13.91 -16.79
C THR A 56 -17.16 -13.94 -15.63
N ASP A 57 -18.37 -14.41 -15.90
CA ASP A 57 -19.39 -14.64 -14.87
C ASP A 57 -19.13 -15.96 -14.15
N VAL A 58 -19.01 -15.91 -12.86
CA VAL A 58 -18.80 -17.05 -11.95
C VAL A 58 -20.04 -17.41 -11.13
N SER A 59 -21.18 -16.80 -11.43
CA SER A 59 -22.45 -17.09 -10.75
C SER A 59 -23.03 -18.48 -11.06
N GLY A 60 -22.55 -19.11 -12.12
CA GLY A 60 -23.12 -20.35 -12.66
C GLY A 60 -24.16 -20.12 -13.80
N ASN A 61 -24.60 -18.89 -14.02
CA ASN A 61 -25.58 -18.57 -15.08
C ASN A 61 -24.97 -18.44 -16.46
N THR A 62 -23.64 -18.34 -16.55
CA THR A 62 -22.90 -18.12 -17.81
C THR A 62 -23.27 -16.83 -18.55
N ASN A 63 -23.71 -15.82 -17.81
CA ASN A 63 -23.98 -14.47 -18.33
C ASN A 63 -22.69 -13.66 -18.47
N HIS A 64 -21.76 -14.15 -19.27
CA HIS A 64 -20.47 -13.53 -19.50
C HIS A 64 -20.60 -12.21 -20.24
N PHE A 65 -19.75 -11.27 -19.89
CA PHE A 65 -19.53 -10.04 -20.61
C PHE A 65 -18.32 -10.20 -21.54
N THR A 66 -18.41 -9.65 -22.72
CA THR A 66 -17.26 -9.62 -23.62
C THR A 66 -16.30 -8.53 -23.14
N ASP A 67 -15.05 -8.90 -22.93
CA ASP A 67 -13.99 -7.94 -22.69
C ASP A 67 -13.77 -7.15 -23.98
N SER A 68 -14.17 -5.87 -23.97
CA SER A 68 -13.94 -4.98 -25.10
C SER A 68 -12.61 -4.28 -24.92
N SER A 69 -11.81 -4.20 -25.95
CA SER A 69 -10.47 -3.62 -26.03
C SER A 69 -10.23 -2.44 -25.07
N GLY A 70 -9.33 -2.61 -24.12
CA GLY A 70 -8.96 -1.56 -23.15
C GLY A 70 -8.45 -2.13 -21.83
N PHE A 71 -8.86 -3.32 -21.45
CA PHE A 71 -8.28 -4.02 -20.32
C PHE A 71 -7.03 -4.77 -20.75
N VAL A 72 -5.97 -4.61 -19.97
CA VAL A 72 -4.71 -5.32 -20.17
C VAL A 72 -4.34 -6.08 -18.90
N ALA A 73 -3.47 -7.08 -19.01
CA ALA A 73 -3.10 -7.92 -17.87
C ALA A 73 -2.57 -7.14 -16.66
N SER A 74 -1.98 -5.96 -16.88
CA SER A 74 -1.52 -5.07 -15.80
C SER A 74 -2.65 -4.37 -15.03
N ASP A 75 -3.89 -4.41 -15.52
CA ASP A 75 -5.04 -3.84 -14.82
C ASP A 75 -5.60 -4.80 -13.77
N GLN A 76 -5.25 -6.08 -13.88
CA GLN A 76 -5.60 -7.07 -12.86
C GLN A 76 -4.69 -6.90 -11.64
N THR A 77 -5.28 -6.75 -10.48
CA THR A 77 -4.56 -6.59 -9.22
C THR A 77 -5.01 -7.64 -8.20
N SER A 78 -4.19 -7.82 -7.15
CA SER A 78 -4.57 -8.67 -6.02
C SER A 78 -5.42 -7.95 -4.98
N ASP A 79 -5.73 -6.67 -5.21
CA ASP A 79 -6.62 -5.90 -4.34
C ASP A 79 -8.06 -6.39 -4.51
N THR A 80 -8.70 -6.73 -3.42
CA THR A 80 -10.06 -7.25 -3.38
C THR A 80 -10.86 -6.56 -2.27
N PRO A 81 -12.21 -6.61 -2.29
CA PRO A 81 -13.01 -6.04 -1.21
C PRO A 81 -12.68 -6.57 0.19
N THR A 82 -12.14 -7.79 0.29
CA THR A 82 -11.74 -8.41 1.56
C THR A 82 -10.25 -8.35 1.84
N ASN A 83 -9.45 -7.90 0.88
CA ASN A 83 -8.00 -7.81 0.96
C ASN A 83 -7.55 -6.52 0.26
N ASN A 84 -7.78 -5.39 0.94
CA ASN A 84 -7.46 -4.07 0.41
C ASN A 84 -6.00 -3.72 0.70
N TYR A 85 -5.31 -3.32 -0.33
CA TYR A 85 -3.96 -2.79 -0.25
C TYR A 85 -3.97 -1.25 -0.28
N PRO A 86 -3.00 -0.60 0.35
CA PRO A 86 -2.77 0.81 0.14
C PRO A 86 -2.48 1.07 -1.34
N ILE A 87 -3.17 2.02 -1.94
CA ILE A 87 -2.92 2.48 -3.30
C ILE A 87 -2.32 3.88 -3.28
N MET A 88 -1.56 4.22 -4.31
CA MET A 88 -1.01 5.55 -4.47
C MET A 88 -2.05 6.48 -5.09
N SER A 89 -2.12 7.73 -4.65
CA SER A 89 -3.09 8.70 -5.17
C SER A 89 -2.55 9.38 -6.42
N SER A 90 -3.22 9.19 -7.53
CA SER A 90 -2.97 9.96 -8.76
C SER A 90 -3.50 11.41 -8.66
N LEU A 91 -4.21 11.74 -7.59
CA LEU A 91 -4.71 13.09 -7.31
C LEU A 91 -3.74 13.91 -6.45
N CYS A 92 -2.56 13.38 -6.17
CA CYS A 92 -1.52 14.13 -5.48
C CYS A 92 -1.11 15.34 -6.33
N PRO A 93 -1.27 16.58 -5.83
CA PRO A 93 -1.04 17.79 -6.62
C PRO A 93 0.41 17.98 -7.05
N ASP A 94 1.36 17.36 -6.38
CA ASP A 94 2.79 17.49 -6.68
C ASP A 94 3.35 16.43 -7.60
N PHE A 95 2.51 15.53 -8.08
CA PHE A 95 2.92 14.57 -9.09
C PHE A 95 2.90 15.24 -10.49
N SER A 96 3.69 16.30 -10.66
CA SER A 96 3.70 17.10 -11.88
C SER A 96 4.55 16.51 -13.03
N ASP A 97 5.43 15.55 -12.73
CA ASP A 97 6.51 15.19 -13.64
C ASP A 97 6.32 13.85 -14.38
N GLY A 98 5.11 13.36 -14.47
CA GLY A 98 4.77 12.27 -15.37
C GLY A 98 5.35 10.91 -14.97
N GLY A 99 4.65 10.17 -14.14
CA GLY A 99 4.89 8.75 -13.93
C GLY A 99 3.89 7.88 -14.68
N THR A 100 4.27 6.65 -14.91
CA THR A 100 3.37 5.64 -15.45
C THR A 100 2.78 4.83 -14.31
N TRP A 101 1.47 4.90 -14.18
CA TRP A 101 0.71 4.16 -13.17
C TRP A 101 0.26 2.81 -13.72
N SER A 102 0.28 1.79 -12.87
CA SER A 102 -0.18 0.44 -13.24
C SER A 102 -0.62 -0.33 -12.00
N SER A 103 -1.16 -1.52 -12.21
CA SER A 103 -1.60 -2.43 -11.15
C SER A 103 -2.59 -1.78 -10.18
N GLY A 104 -3.59 -1.04 -10.70
CA GLY A 104 -4.58 -0.35 -9.86
C GLY A 104 -3.96 0.68 -8.92
N ASN A 105 -2.99 1.46 -9.40
CA ASN A 105 -2.23 2.45 -8.62
C ASN A 105 -1.37 1.87 -7.49
N MET A 106 -1.07 0.59 -7.51
CA MET A 106 -0.10 -0.03 -6.59
C MET A 106 1.33 0.04 -7.09
N LYS A 107 1.54 0.40 -8.37
CA LYS A 107 2.86 0.56 -8.97
C LYS A 107 2.96 1.88 -9.71
N ILE A 108 4.06 2.56 -9.50
CA ILE A 108 4.44 3.75 -10.27
C ILE A 108 5.85 3.59 -10.80
N VAL A 109 6.06 4.06 -12.02
CA VAL A 109 7.39 4.27 -12.60
C VAL A 109 7.55 5.76 -12.81
N SER A 110 8.40 6.39 -12.02
CA SER A 110 8.75 7.80 -12.16
C SER A 110 9.80 7.97 -13.23
N THR A 111 9.70 9.06 -13.99
CA THR A 111 10.68 9.49 -15.00
C THR A 111 11.48 10.70 -14.54
N SER A 112 11.14 11.27 -13.37
CA SER A 112 11.81 12.42 -12.76
C SER A 112 12.45 12.03 -11.42
N GLU A 113 13.53 12.74 -11.08
CA GLU A 113 14.26 12.54 -9.82
C GLU A 113 13.52 13.11 -8.59
N ASP A 114 12.54 14.01 -8.81
CA ASP A 114 11.83 14.74 -7.75
C ASP A 114 10.32 14.43 -7.75
N SER A 115 9.93 13.18 -7.95
CA SER A 115 8.52 12.80 -7.94
C SER A 115 8.06 12.35 -6.55
N ASP A 116 7.15 13.12 -5.96
CA ASP A 116 6.50 12.77 -4.70
C ASP A 116 5.22 11.98 -4.94
N VAL A 117 5.03 10.90 -4.20
CA VAL A 117 3.86 10.04 -4.28
C VAL A 117 3.22 9.89 -2.91
N ILE A 118 1.93 10.09 -2.87
CA ILE A 118 1.16 9.89 -1.65
C ILE A 118 0.36 8.60 -1.74
N TRP A 119 0.41 7.84 -0.69
CA TRP A 119 -0.39 6.66 -0.55
C TRP A 119 -1.70 6.98 0.14
N THR A 120 -2.79 6.56 -0.46
CA THR A 120 -4.10 6.58 0.18
C THR A 120 -4.27 5.29 0.98
N ALA A 121 -3.52 5.17 2.08
CA ALA A 121 -3.95 4.26 3.12
C ALA A 121 -5.07 4.93 3.90
N PRO A 122 -6.03 4.20 4.47
CA PRO A 122 -6.93 4.78 5.45
C PRO A 122 -6.08 5.41 6.56
N ALA A 123 -6.46 6.60 7.02
CA ALA A 123 -5.79 7.24 8.14
C ALA A 123 -5.82 6.28 9.34
N ILE A 124 -4.66 5.96 9.89
CA ILE A 124 -4.50 5.02 10.99
C ILE A 124 -4.08 5.80 12.22
N SER A 125 -4.75 5.57 13.34
CA SER A 125 -4.50 6.28 14.60
C SER A 125 -4.26 5.35 15.79
N SER A 126 -4.34 4.03 15.64
CA SER A 126 -4.16 3.06 16.72
C SER A 126 -3.73 1.70 16.21
N GLY A 127 -3.23 0.86 17.09
CA GLY A 127 -2.86 -0.52 16.80
C GLY A 127 -1.49 -0.68 16.16
N LYS A 128 -1.21 -1.92 15.76
CA LYS A 128 0.07 -2.29 15.14
C LYS A 128 -0.14 -2.61 13.67
N HIS A 129 0.67 -2.00 12.82
CA HIS A 129 0.55 -2.12 11.39
C HIS A 129 1.89 -2.47 10.75
N PHE A 130 1.83 -3.18 9.64
CA PHE A 130 2.99 -3.56 8.84
C PHE A 130 2.74 -3.17 7.39
N PHE A 131 3.71 -2.48 6.79
CA PHE A 131 3.68 -2.05 5.40
C PHE A 131 4.90 -2.62 4.68
N GLN A 132 4.70 -2.98 3.42
CA GLN A 132 5.75 -3.53 2.58
C GLN A 132 5.65 -2.95 1.20
N TRP A 133 6.79 -2.68 0.58
CA TRP A 133 6.86 -2.21 -0.80
C TRP A 133 8.13 -2.70 -1.49
N ASP A 134 8.06 -2.82 -2.79
CA ASP A 134 9.22 -3.07 -3.63
C ASP A 134 9.71 -1.75 -4.22
N PHE A 135 11.00 -1.55 -4.22
CA PHE A 135 11.65 -0.42 -4.84
C PHE A 135 12.68 -0.91 -5.86
N THR A 136 12.64 -0.32 -7.05
CA THR A 136 13.64 -0.56 -8.09
C THR A 136 14.25 0.77 -8.50
N ASN A 137 15.52 0.94 -8.22
CA ASN A 137 16.26 2.11 -8.67
C ASN A 137 16.99 1.77 -9.98
N ASN A 138 16.62 2.45 -11.07
CA ASN A 138 17.25 2.31 -12.36
C ASN A 138 18.17 3.50 -12.70
N ALA A 139 18.26 4.49 -11.79
CA ALA A 139 19.06 5.70 -11.98
C ALA A 139 20.32 5.65 -11.11
N SER A 140 21.36 6.32 -11.54
CA SER A 140 22.62 6.43 -10.78
C SER A 140 22.58 7.51 -9.70
N SER A 141 21.47 8.17 -9.47
CA SER A 141 21.34 9.34 -8.57
C SER A 141 19.99 9.51 -7.88
N GLY A 142 19.10 8.52 -7.93
CA GLY A 142 17.77 8.64 -7.34
C GLY A 142 17.74 8.30 -5.85
N ASN A 143 17.00 9.06 -5.05
CA ASN A 143 16.73 8.77 -3.66
C ASN A 143 15.29 8.26 -3.51
N MET A 144 15.09 7.26 -2.66
CA MET A 144 13.75 6.84 -2.24
C MET A 144 13.47 7.41 -0.85
N ARG A 145 12.30 8.01 -0.70
CA ARG A 145 11.81 8.50 0.59
C ARG A 145 10.49 7.84 0.92
N VAL A 146 10.39 7.27 2.10
CA VAL A 146 9.18 6.65 2.61
C VAL A 146 9.00 7.03 4.07
N GLY A 147 7.76 7.29 4.46
CA GLY A 147 7.50 7.68 5.84
C GLY A 147 6.03 7.84 6.15
N MET A 148 5.79 8.51 7.26
CA MET A 148 4.47 8.87 7.77
C MET A 148 4.39 10.38 7.94
N SER A 149 3.19 10.91 7.76
CA SER A 149 2.89 12.31 8.02
C SER A 149 1.61 12.44 8.84
N ASN A 150 1.58 13.44 9.71
CA ASN A 150 0.33 13.86 10.33
C ASN A 150 -0.56 14.51 9.26
N LEU A 151 -1.80 14.03 9.16
CA LEU A 151 -2.76 14.50 8.16
C LEU A 151 -3.05 16.00 8.25
N GLU A 152 -3.01 16.58 9.45
CA GLU A 152 -3.23 18.02 9.65
C GLU A 152 -2.12 18.91 9.08
N ASN A 153 -0.92 18.37 8.96
CA ASN A 153 0.26 19.08 8.44
C ASN A 153 0.57 18.70 7.00
N PHE A 154 -0.25 17.86 6.43
CA PHE A 154 -0.11 17.44 5.04
C PHE A 154 -0.71 18.52 4.14
N ASN A 155 0.13 19.36 3.57
CA ASN A 155 -0.28 20.47 2.69
C ASN A 155 -0.21 20.13 1.19
N GLY A 156 -0.04 18.85 0.87
CA GLY A 156 0.01 18.37 -0.51
C GLY A 156 1.34 18.58 -1.22
N HIS A 157 2.32 19.17 -0.57
CA HIS A 157 3.59 19.52 -1.18
C HIS A 157 4.73 18.99 -0.33
N THR A 158 5.74 18.48 -0.96
CA THR A 158 7.07 18.12 -0.47
C THR A 158 7.15 17.77 1.03
N PHE A 159 7.71 16.63 1.36
CA PHE A 159 8.13 16.35 2.73
C PHE A 159 8.98 17.50 3.25
N ASN A 160 8.46 18.27 4.19
CA ASN A 160 9.24 19.30 4.85
C ASN A 160 10.13 18.65 5.90
N TYR A 161 11.38 18.44 5.57
CA TYR A 161 12.38 17.80 6.43
C TYR A 161 12.59 18.51 7.78
N SER A 162 12.23 19.78 7.86
CA SER A 162 12.34 20.58 9.09
C SER A 162 11.14 20.44 10.01
N SER A 163 10.14 19.65 9.64
CA SER A 163 8.92 19.48 10.44
C SER A 163 8.92 18.14 11.15
N SER A 164 8.77 18.15 12.46
CA SER A 164 8.54 16.92 13.27
C SER A 164 7.19 16.24 13.00
N ALA A 165 6.35 16.84 12.14
CA ALA A 165 5.12 16.23 11.68
C ALA A 165 5.34 15.10 10.64
N HIS A 166 6.55 14.98 10.13
CA HIS A 166 6.94 13.98 9.15
C HIS A 166 8.04 13.09 9.72
N LEU A 167 7.83 11.79 9.66
CA LEU A 167 8.82 10.77 10.01
C LEU A 167 9.22 10.06 8.73
N VAL A 168 10.39 10.36 8.20
CA VAL A 168 10.80 9.89 6.88
C VAL A 168 12.16 9.20 6.93
N MET A 169 12.24 8.04 6.31
CA MET A 169 13.50 7.40 5.95
C MET A 169 13.80 7.64 4.49
N GLU A 170 15.01 8.06 4.19
CA GLU A 170 15.52 8.23 2.84
C GLU A 170 16.63 7.22 2.58
N ALA A 171 16.50 6.44 1.54
CA ALA A 171 17.60 5.69 0.96
C ALA A 171 18.37 6.61 0.02
N ASP A 172 19.52 7.10 0.45
CA ASP A 172 20.38 7.97 -0.35
C ASP A 172 21.33 7.13 -1.21
N HIS A 173 20.98 7.02 -2.48
CA HIS A 173 21.77 6.28 -3.46
C HIS A 173 23.17 6.84 -3.72
N ARG A 174 23.38 8.13 -3.52
CA ARG A 174 24.65 8.79 -3.81
C ARG A 174 25.72 8.51 -2.76
N ASN A 175 25.30 8.26 -1.54
CA ASN A 175 26.19 8.12 -0.39
C ASN A 175 26.11 6.72 0.25
N ASP A 176 25.29 5.82 -0.30
CA ASP A 176 25.05 4.48 0.23
C ASP A 176 24.56 4.48 1.69
N ASN A 177 23.81 5.52 2.08
CA ASN A 177 23.36 5.75 3.45
C ASN A 177 21.84 5.77 3.57
N TRP A 178 21.37 5.44 4.75
CA TRP A 178 20.03 5.81 5.19
C TRP A 178 20.08 7.18 5.88
N ASN A 179 19.15 8.04 5.50
CA ASN A 179 18.94 9.31 6.17
C ASN A 179 17.61 9.29 6.91
N LYS A 180 17.60 9.85 8.09
CA LYS A 180 16.42 9.98 8.94
C LYS A 180 16.02 11.43 9.06
N TYR A 181 14.71 11.69 8.95
CA TYR A 181 14.12 13.02 9.14
C TYR A 181 12.95 12.93 10.13
N ASP A 182 13.06 13.65 11.24
CA ASP A 182 12.04 13.76 12.28
C ASP A 182 11.99 15.20 12.85
N GLY A 183 12.11 16.20 11.98
CA GLY A 183 12.32 17.61 12.35
C GLY A 183 13.80 17.98 12.39
N SER A 184 14.67 17.01 12.34
CA SER A 184 16.10 17.15 12.16
C SER A 184 16.62 16.09 11.19
N TYR A 185 17.69 16.42 10.51
CA TYR A 185 18.39 15.48 9.63
C TYR A 185 19.44 14.71 10.43
N SER A 186 19.46 13.40 10.28
CA SER A 186 20.60 12.58 10.70
C SER A 186 20.92 11.53 9.64
N THR A 187 22.20 11.26 9.45
CA THR A 187 22.65 10.15 8.61
C THR A 187 22.73 8.91 9.45
N GLU A 188 22.03 7.88 9.04
CA GLU A 188 22.08 6.57 9.65
C GLU A 188 22.83 5.63 8.70
N ASP A 189 24.04 5.23 9.07
CA ASP A 189 24.93 4.39 8.25
C ASP A 189 24.60 2.90 8.41
N ALA A 190 23.35 2.55 8.28
CA ALA A 190 22.84 1.20 8.51
C ALA A 190 22.84 0.31 7.26
N GLY A 191 23.91 0.30 6.50
CA GLY A 191 24.07 -0.55 5.32
C GLY A 191 23.69 0.16 4.01
N ASN A 192 23.93 -0.51 2.90
CA ASN A 192 23.76 0.02 1.57
C ASN A 192 22.27 -0.09 1.12
N PRO A 193 21.47 0.99 1.19
CA PRO A 193 20.08 1.00 0.73
C PRO A 193 19.96 1.09 -0.78
N ASN A 194 21.07 1.05 -1.46
CA ASN A 194 21.28 1.37 -2.86
C ASN A 194 20.63 0.38 -3.83
N ALA A 195 20.14 -0.70 -3.31
CA ALA A 195 19.69 -1.76 -4.17
C ALA A 195 18.19 -1.68 -4.42
N THR A 196 17.80 -2.06 -5.61
CA THR A 196 16.51 -2.67 -5.85
C THR A 196 16.27 -3.69 -4.74
N GLY A 197 15.19 -3.51 -4.00
CA GLY A 197 14.92 -4.35 -2.83
C GLY A 197 13.49 -4.28 -2.36
N ARG A 198 13.18 -5.16 -1.44
CA ARG A 198 11.90 -5.18 -0.74
C ARG A 198 12.07 -4.60 0.65
N TYR A 199 11.38 -3.53 0.90
CA TYR A 199 11.45 -2.78 2.14
C TYR A 199 10.17 -2.93 2.95
N CYS A 200 10.27 -2.67 4.25
CA CYS A 200 9.11 -2.71 5.13
C CYS A 200 9.19 -1.67 6.24
N MET A 201 8.02 -1.39 6.80
CA MET A 201 7.84 -0.52 7.95
C MET A 201 6.87 -1.20 8.92
N ALA A 202 7.25 -1.29 10.18
CA ALA A 202 6.37 -1.67 11.26
C ALA A 202 6.08 -0.46 12.13
N VAL A 203 4.81 -0.25 12.46
CA VAL A 203 4.37 0.88 13.28
C VAL A 203 3.51 0.37 14.42
N ASP A 204 3.82 0.80 15.63
CA ASP A 204 3.00 0.63 16.83
C ASP A 204 2.47 2.01 17.23
N PHE A 205 1.25 2.33 16.79
CA PHE A 205 0.61 3.61 17.09
C PHE A 205 0.31 3.76 18.58
N ASP A 206 -0.01 2.68 19.27
CA ASP A 206 -0.34 2.75 20.70
C ASP A 206 0.91 3.03 21.55
N ALA A 207 2.08 2.57 21.10
CA ALA A 207 3.36 2.83 21.75
C ALA A 207 4.13 4.02 21.14
N GLY A 208 3.64 4.62 20.06
CA GLY A 208 4.31 5.71 19.36
C GLY A 208 5.68 5.32 18.81
N LYS A 209 5.81 4.17 18.16
CA LYS A 209 7.07 3.63 17.68
C LYS A 209 7.00 3.17 16.22
N CYS A 210 8.09 3.39 15.50
CA CYS A 210 8.21 2.97 14.10
C CYS A 210 9.59 2.36 13.83
N TRP A 211 9.61 1.28 13.05
CA TRP A 211 10.80 0.58 12.59
C TRP A 211 10.78 0.50 11.07
N PHE A 212 11.95 0.59 10.45
CA PHE A 212 12.16 0.32 9.04
C PHE A 212 13.04 -0.91 8.87
N GLY A 213 12.84 -1.65 7.79
CA GLY A 213 13.61 -2.85 7.53
C GLY A 213 13.75 -3.18 6.06
N LEU A 214 14.73 -4.04 5.79
CA LEU A 214 14.98 -4.64 4.49
C LEU A 214 14.64 -6.13 4.56
N ILE A 215 13.87 -6.61 3.60
CA ILE A 215 13.47 -8.01 3.50
C ILE A 215 14.41 -8.73 2.54
N ASP A 216 15.07 -9.77 3.02
CA ASP A 216 15.77 -10.71 2.16
C ASP A 216 14.75 -11.56 1.40
N THR A 217 14.61 -11.30 0.11
CA THR A 217 13.62 -11.96 -0.74
C THR A 217 13.90 -13.45 -0.98
N SER A 218 15.10 -13.93 -0.63
CA SER A 218 15.46 -15.33 -0.77
C SER A 218 14.91 -16.22 0.33
N ASN A 219 14.74 -15.69 1.54
CA ASN A 219 14.34 -16.44 2.72
C ASN A 219 13.27 -15.75 3.58
N GLY A 220 12.91 -14.51 3.26
CA GLY A 220 11.89 -13.73 3.97
C GLY A 220 12.36 -13.15 5.30
N SER A 221 13.64 -13.25 5.66
CA SER A 221 14.15 -12.64 6.88
C SER A 221 14.18 -11.11 6.76
N ILE A 222 13.99 -10.42 7.88
CA ILE A 222 13.98 -8.96 7.90
C ILE A 222 15.15 -8.45 8.75
N THR A 223 15.96 -7.59 8.16
CA THR A 223 16.94 -6.79 8.88
C THR A 223 16.25 -5.50 9.31
N TRP A 224 16.03 -5.33 10.62
CA TRP A 224 15.42 -4.14 11.18
C TRP A 224 16.48 -3.14 11.60
N TYR A 225 16.39 -1.93 11.07
CA TYR A 225 17.28 -0.83 11.42
C TYR A 225 16.93 -0.23 12.78
N ASP A 226 17.90 0.42 13.40
CA ASP A 226 17.74 1.14 14.66
C ASP A 226 18.12 2.62 14.51
N ASN A 227 18.02 3.38 15.61
CA ASN A 227 18.31 4.82 15.63
C ASN A 227 19.79 5.12 15.95
N SER A 228 20.70 4.17 15.74
CA SER A 228 22.12 4.30 16.11
C SER A 228 23.09 3.70 15.09
N ASN A 229 22.74 3.80 13.82
CA ASN A 229 23.53 3.27 12.70
C ASN A 229 23.70 1.74 12.75
N GLY A 230 22.72 1.05 13.27
CA GLY A 230 22.76 -0.39 13.43
C GLY A 230 21.52 -1.10 12.92
N SER A 231 21.53 -2.40 13.10
CA SER A 231 20.43 -3.30 12.70
C SER A 231 19.88 -4.09 13.89
N SER A 232 19.75 -3.43 15.03
CA SER A 232 19.26 -4.03 16.27
C SER A 232 17.77 -3.74 16.54
N GLY A 233 17.06 -3.15 15.59
CA GLY A 233 15.62 -2.88 15.68
C GLY A 233 14.83 -4.18 15.91
N ASN A 234 13.80 -4.13 16.74
CA ASN A 234 12.97 -5.30 17.01
C ASN A 234 11.52 -4.89 17.30
N PRO A 235 10.68 -4.86 16.27
CA PRO A 235 9.26 -4.51 16.43
C PRO A 235 8.50 -5.49 17.34
N ALA A 236 8.88 -6.77 17.34
CA ALA A 236 8.19 -7.79 18.15
C ALA A 236 8.35 -7.55 19.65
N SER A 237 9.51 -7.07 20.08
CA SER A 237 9.76 -6.71 21.47
C SER A 237 9.55 -5.22 21.78
N GLY A 238 9.33 -4.40 20.76
CA GLY A 238 9.25 -2.95 20.89
C GLY A 238 10.59 -2.27 21.15
N ALA A 239 11.72 -2.96 20.90
CA ALA A 239 13.06 -2.44 21.16
C ALA A 239 13.64 -1.69 19.95
N ASN A 240 14.46 -0.69 20.23
CA ASN A 240 15.28 0.05 19.27
C ASN A 240 14.53 0.54 18.02
N PRO A 241 13.45 1.32 18.17
CA PRO A 241 12.75 1.91 17.02
C PRO A 241 13.63 2.96 16.33
N VAL A 242 13.43 3.13 15.04
CA VAL A 242 14.05 4.24 14.29
C VAL A 242 13.42 5.57 14.69
N PHE A 243 12.10 5.60 14.84
CA PHE A 243 11.38 6.78 15.29
C PHE A 243 10.54 6.49 16.53
N THR A 244 10.40 7.53 17.35
CA THR A 244 9.37 7.61 18.40
C THR A 244 8.53 8.86 18.15
N PHE A 245 7.23 8.77 18.37
CA PHE A 245 6.29 9.86 18.17
C PHE A 245 5.19 9.84 19.22
N THR A 246 4.49 10.95 19.37
CA THR A 246 3.30 11.01 20.23
C THR A 246 2.10 10.52 19.41
N ALA A 247 1.46 9.46 19.90
CA ALA A 247 0.27 8.87 19.30
C ALA A 247 -1.00 9.66 19.60
#